data_1485b990d57e0d07238d8e67cc481f1a
#
_entry.id   1485b990d57e0d07238d8e67cc481f1a
#
_cell.length_a   1.000
_cell.length_b   1.000
_cell.length_c   1.000
_cell.angle_alpha   90.00
_cell.angle_beta   90.00
_cell.angle_gamma   90.00
#
_symmetry.space_group_name_H-M   'P 1'
#
loop_
_entity.id
_entity.type
_entity.pdbx_description
1 polymer ?
#
loop_
_entity_poly.entity_id
_entity_poly.type
_entity_poly.pdbx_seq_one_letter_code
_entity_poly.pdbx_strand_id
1 'polypeptide(L)'
;EIEKEGGLKLIYIDPPFAVGADFGFNIEIGGEKAEKKQSIIEEIAYRDTWGKGISSYLSMMYERIKLMHQLLSKDGAILVHSDFRVNSYLKLLLDDIFGVNNFINEIIWHYRTGNLANKIYQRRHDNILYYSKSEKYTFTPQEVKEYYFCLYGPGFKSSFEGRKQGKDEHGDFRISQVDDVWNISAVFTLSNEHLPYPTQKPEALLERIIKASSNEGDLIADFFCGS
;
A
#
# COMPACT_ATOMS: atom_id res chain seq x y z
N GLU A 1 -24.06 8.96 -7.95
CA GLU A 1 -23.89 7.56 -8.38
C GLU A 1 -23.41 6.70 -7.22
N ILE A 2 -22.32 7.02 -6.53
CA ILE A 2 -21.78 6.28 -5.40
C ILE A 2 -22.85 5.99 -4.31
N GLU A 3 -23.67 6.99 -3.98
CA GLU A 3 -24.76 6.81 -2.99
C GLU A 3 -25.82 5.81 -3.46
N LYS A 4 -26.10 5.74 -4.76
CA LYS A 4 -27.07 4.79 -5.32
C LYS A 4 -26.59 3.35 -5.24
N GLU A 5 -25.28 3.14 -5.34
CA GLU A 5 -24.59 1.86 -5.20
C GLU A 5 -24.34 1.46 -3.73
N GLY A 6 -24.80 2.28 -2.78
CA GLY A 6 -24.64 2.00 -1.33
C GLY A 6 -23.29 2.43 -0.74
N GLY A 7 -22.47 3.13 -1.51
CA GLY A 7 -21.12 3.60 -1.11
C GLY A 7 -19.99 2.74 -1.64
N LEU A 8 -18.75 3.20 -1.42
CA LEU A 8 -17.55 2.49 -1.80
C LEU A 8 -17.25 1.35 -0.83
N LYS A 9 -16.91 0.16 -1.34
CA LYS A 9 -16.52 -0.99 -0.51
C LYS A 9 -15.07 -0.93 -0.11
N LEU A 10 -14.23 -0.41 -1.00
CA LEU A 10 -12.80 -0.29 -0.77
C LEU A 10 -12.31 1.05 -1.29
N ILE A 11 -11.51 1.73 -0.47
CA ILE A 11 -10.67 2.82 -0.90
C ILE A 11 -9.22 2.43 -0.61
N TYR A 12 -8.37 2.43 -1.64
CA TYR A 12 -6.92 2.37 -1.48
C TYR A 12 -6.34 3.71 -1.93
N ILE A 13 -5.42 4.27 -1.17
CA ILE A 13 -4.71 5.48 -1.56
C ILE A 13 -3.22 5.36 -1.29
N ASP A 14 -2.44 5.91 -2.23
CA ASP A 14 -0.99 6.11 -2.13
C ASP A 14 -0.69 7.62 -2.22
N PRO A 15 -0.98 8.38 -1.13
CA PRO A 15 -0.80 9.82 -1.16
C PRO A 15 0.67 10.19 -1.23
N PRO A 16 1.01 11.37 -1.75
CA PRO A 16 2.39 11.82 -1.74
C PRO A 16 2.90 11.85 -0.30
N PHE A 17 4.11 11.31 -0.07
CA PHE A 17 4.75 11.36 1.24
C PHE A 17 5.41 12.74 1.44
N ALA A 18 5.36 13.31 2.64
CA ALA A 18 5.86 14.65 2.99
C ALA A 18 7.39 14.79 2.78
N VAL A 19 7.87 14.79 1.56
CA VAL A 19 9.30 14.67 1.24
C VAL A 19 10.01 16.02 1.14
N GLY A 20 9.29 17.14 1.01
CA GLY A 20 9.92 18.47 0.84
C GLY A 20 10.89 18.55 -0.35
N ALA A 21 10.83 17.63 -1.30
CA ALA A 21 11.75 17.54 -2.42
C ALA A 21 11.06 17.93 -3.72
N ASP A 22 11.77 18.72 -4.54
CA ASP A 22 11.40 18.97 -5.93
C ASP A 22 11.49 17.64 -6.71
N PHE A 23 10.36 17.03 -7.06
CA PHE A 23 10.32 15.92 -8.01
C PHE A 23 10.41 16.46 -9.44
N GLY A 24 11.62 16.74 -9.89
CA GLY A 24 11.92 16.94 -11.30
C GLY A 24 12.21 15.58 -11.95
N PHE A 25 11.53 15.26 -13.05
CA PHE A 25 11.82 14.04 -13.81
C PHE A 25 12.68 14.39 -15.02
N ASN A 26 13.83 13.73 -15.16
CA ASN A 26 14.61 13.75 -16.36
C ASN A 26 14.06 12.73 -17.35
N ILE A 27 13.48 13.17 -18.44
CA ILE A 27 13.06 12.30 -19.54
C ILE A 27 14.11 12.43 -20.65
N GLU A 28 14.65 11.31 -21.09
CA GLU A 28 15.57 11.24 -22.22
C GLU A 28 14.74 10.89 -23.48
N ILE A 29 14.51 11.84 -24.34
CA ILE A 29 13.83 11.64 -25.64
C ILE A 29 14.83 11.93 -26.75
N GLY A 30 15.19 10.88 -27.51
CA GLY A 30 16.05 11.04 -28.70
C GLY A 30 17.47 11.52 -28.45
N GLY A 31 18.03 11.26 -27.23
CA GLY A 31 19.38 11.68 -26.85
C GLY A 31 19.47 13.07 -26.24
N GLU A 32 18.39 13.79 -26.14
CA GLU A 32 18.32 15.06 -25.39
C GLU A 32 17.65 14.84 -24.03
N LYS A 33 18.30 15.31 -22.96
CA LYS A 33 17.73 15.32 -21.61
C LYS A 33 16.74 16.45 -21.49
N ALA A 34 15.45 16.14 -21.52
CA ALA A 34 14.39 17.07 -21.20
C ALA A 34 13.95 16.89 -19.74
N GLU A 35 14.04 17.95 -18.96
CA GLU A 35 13.47 18.01 -17.62
C GLU A 35 11.95 18.20 -17.80
N LYS A 36 11.16 17.15 -17.59
CA LYS A 36 9.70 17.32 -17.50
C LYS A 36 9.42 17.99 -16.16
N LYS A 37 9.21 19.29 -16.20
CA LYS A 37 8.64 20.02 -15.05
C LYS A 37 7.25 19.44 -14.77
N GLN A 38 6.95 19.21 -13.50
CA GLN A 38 5.59 18.93 -13.05
C GLN A 38 4.60 19.91 -13.71
N SER A 39 3.39 19.45 -13.99
CA SER A 39 2.36 20.39 -14.42
C SER A 39 2.23 21.49 -13.37
N ILE A 40 1.94 22.72 -13.80
CA ILE A 40 1.77 23.87 -12.87
C ILE A 40 0.75 23.54 -11.77
N ILE A 41 -0.24 22.70 -12.08
CA ILE A 41 -1.27 22.25 -11.12
C ILE A 41 -0.69 21.28 -10.10
N GLU A 42 0.15 20.32 -10.52
CA GLU A 42 0.87 19.41 -9.63
C GLU A 42 1.87 20.18 -8.76
N GLU A 43 2.61 21.10 -9.33
CA GLU A 43 3.56 21.95 -8.62
C GLU A 43 2.87 22.85 -7.57
N ILE A 44 1.71 23.44 -7.90
CA ILE A 44 0.93 24.25 -6.95
C ILE A 44 0.36 23.35 -5.84
N ALA A 45 -0.22 22.18 -6.17
CA ALA A 45 -0.74 21.24 -5.18
C ALA A 45 0.36 20.77 -4.23
N TYR A 46 1.58 20.57 -4.73
CA TYR A 46 2.74 20.19 -3.94
C TYR A 46 3.33 21.35 -3.11
N ARG A 47 3.51 22.53 -3.68
CA ARG A 47 4.11 23.70 -2.99
C ARG A 47 3.21 24.30 -1.93
N ASP A 48 1.93 24.48 -2.20
CA ASP A 48 0.99 25.06 -1.22
C ASP A 48 0.74 24.17 -0.02
N THR A 49 0.84 22.83 -0.21
CA THR A 49 0.58 21.87 0.85
C THR A 49 1.80 21.65 1.75
N TRP A 50 3.03 21.86 1.25
CA TRP A 50 4.27 21.37 1.90
C TRP A 50 5.24 22.47 2.30
N GLY A 51 5.08 23.68 1.81
CA GLY A 51 5.88 24.82 2.24
C GLY A 51 5.74 25.19 3.72
N LYS A 52 4.72 24.65 4.41
CA LYS A 52 4.40 24.89 5.83
C LYS A 52 4.69 23.67 6.74
N GLY A 53 5.34 22.61 6.22
CA GLY A 53 5.73 21.43 6.99
C GLY A 53 4.62 20.40 7.22
N ILE A 54 4.87 19.46 8.15
CA ILE A 54 4.00 18.31 8.42
C ILE A 54 2.55 18.68 8.76
N SER A 55 2.34 19.79 9.48
CA SER A 55 0.99 20.24 9.86
C SER A 55 0.10 20.53 8.64
N SER A 56 0.66 21.16 7.61
CA SER A 56 -0.05 21.43 6.37
C SER A 56 -0.43 20.15 5.62
N TYR A 57 0.50 19.19 5.56
CA TYR A 57 0.24 17.86 5.01
C TYR A 57 -0.90 17.16 5.76
N LEU A 58 -0.85 17.15 7.08
CA LEU A 58 -1.87 16.49 7.90
C LEU A 58 -3.24 17.17 7.76
N SER A 59 -3.31 18.50 7.68
CA SER A 59 -4.57 19.21 7.43
C SER A 59 -5.17 18.81 6.09
N MET A 60 -4.35 18.74 5.03
CA MET A 60 -4.76 18.31 3.70
C MET A 60 -5.28 16.85 3.72
N MET A 61 -4.56 15.94 4.37
CA MET A 61 -4.95 14.54 4.48
C MET A 61 -6.23 14.37 5.32
N TYR A 62 -6.36 15.12 6.42
CA TYR A 62 -7.54 15.07 7.28
C TYR A 62 -8.83 15.36 6.50
N GLU A 63 -8.86 16.47 5.77
CA GLU A 63 -10.03 16.86 4.97
C GLU A 63 -10.40 15.78 3.94
N ARG A 64 -9.40 15.25 3.23
CA ARG A 64 -9.62 14.23 2.20
C ARG A 64 -10.06 12.90 2.77
N ILE A 65 -9.40 12.42 3.81
CA ILE A 65 -9.75 11.14 4.46
C ILE A 65 -11.14 11.24 5.09
N LYS A 66 -11.51 12.38 5.65
CA LYS A 66 -12.86 12.61 6.18
C LYS A 66 -13.94 12.53 5.08
N LEU A 67 -13.68 13.06 3.89
CA LEU A 67 -14.58 12.90 2.74
C LEU A 67 -14.63 11.43 2.28
N MET A 68 -13.49 10.76 2.19
CA MET A 68 -13.43 9.33 1.84
C MET A 68 -14.21 8.47 2.83
N HIS A 69 -14.11 8.76 4.13
CA HIS A 69 -14.91 8.08 5.16
C HIS A 69 -16.43 8.24 4.91
N GLN A 70 -16.88 9.41 4.45
CA GLN A 70 -18.30 9.62 4.11
C GLN A 70 -18.72 8.80 2.88
N LEU A 71 -17.85 8.67 1.88
CA LEU A 71 -18.10 7.92 0.64
C LEU A 71 -18.10 6.39 0.83
N LEU A 72 -17.44 5.88 1.87
CA LEU A 72 -17.45 4.45 2.17
C LEU A 72 -18.86 3.96 2.53
N SER A 73 -19.20 2.74 2.07
CA SER A 73 -20.36 1.99 2.56
C SER A 73 -20.19 1.66 4.05
N LYS A 74 -21.26 1.25 4.73
CA LYS A 74 -21.19 0.91 6.16
C LYS A 74 -20.21 -0.20 6.49
N ASP A 75 -20.02 -1.12 5.55
CA ASP A 75 -19.12 -2.27 5.63
C ASP A 75 -17.85 -2.08 4.75
N GLY A 76 -17.59 -0.85 4.32
CA GLY A 76 -16.44 -0.48 3.54
C GLY A 76 -15.18 -0.30 4.38
N ALA A 77 -14.03 -0.30 3.70
CA ALA A 77 -12.73 -0.17 4.32
C ALA A 77 -11.80 0.76 3.52
N ILE A 78 -10.79 1.29 4.21
CA ILE A 78 -9.73 2.10 3.60
C ILE A 78 -8.36 1.51 3.91
N LEU A 79 -7.49 1.50 2.90
CA LEU A 79 -6.07 1.21 3.06
C LEU A 79 -5.28 2.44 2.64
N VAL A 80 -4.44 2.95 3.54
CA VAL A 80 -3.64 4.17 3.34
C VAL A 80 -2.18 3.79 3.32
N HIS A 81 -1.57 3.90 2.15
CA HIS A 81 -0.13 3.67 1.97
C HIS A 81 0.67 4.84 2.53
N SER A 82 1.75 4.55 3.23
CA SER A 82 2.60 5.55 3.85
C SER A 82 4.02 5.03 4.05
N ASP A 83 4.97 5.93 4.15
CA ASP A 83 6.33 5.60 4.57
C ASP A 83 6.58 5.98 6.04
N PHE A 84 7.78 5.62 6.53
CA PHE A 84 8.22 5.87 7.92
C PHE A 84 8.13 7.34 8.36
N ARG A 85 8.10 8.32 7.44
CA ARG A 85 8.08 9.76 7.76
C ARG A 85 6.72 10.23 8.25
N VAL A 86 5.67 9.66 7.69
CA VAL A 86 4.28 10.12 7.90
C VAL A 86 3.37 9.06 8.54
N ASN A 87 3.78 7.80 8.58
CA ASN A 87 2.97 6.69 9.05
C ASN A 87 2.35 6.93 10.43
N SER A 88 3.16 7.30 11.42
CA SER A 88 2.68 7.53 12.79
C SER A 88 1.66 8.67 12.88
N TYR A 89 1.83 9.71 12.09
CA TYR A 89 0.89 10.84 12.05
C TYR A 89 -0.41 10.46 11.37
N LEU A 90 -0.33 9.72 10.26
CA LEU A 90 -1.52 9.23 9.56
C LEU A 90 -2.28 8.23 10.42
N LYS A 91 -1.59 7.39 11.21
CA LYS A 91 -2.23 6.49 12.17
C LYS A 91 -3.10 7.24 13.16
N LEU A 92 -2.57 8.31 13.79
CA LEU A 92 -3.32 9.14 14.74
C LEU A 92 -4.51 9.85 14.07
N LEU A 93 -4.32 10.31 12.84
CA LEU A 93 -5.39 10.96 12.07
C LEU A 93 -6.51 9.98 11.70
N LEU A 94 -6.16 8.78 11.32
CA LEU A 94 -7.12 7.71 11.02
C LEU A 94 -7.85 7.24 12.29
N ASP A 95 -7.17 7.16 13.43
CA ASP A 95 -7.78 6.87 14.73
C ASP A 95 -8.85 7.90 15.11
N ASP A 96 -8.61 9.19 14.80
CA ASP A 96 -9.58 10.26 15.05
C ASP A 96 -10.82 10.17 14.14
N ILE A 97 -10.62 9.83 12.86
CA ILE A 97 -11.70 9.80 11.86
C ILE A 97 -12.51 8.50 11.92
N PHE A 98 -11.84 7.36 12.00
CA PHE A 98 -12.45 6.03 11.95
C PHE A 98 -12.74 5.44 13.33
N GLY A 99 -12.03 5.90 14.35
CA GLY A 99 -12.02 5.33 15.70
C GLY A 99 -11.00 4.21 15.85
N VAL A 100 -10.34 4.15 17.00
CA VAL A 100 -9.27 3.18 17.30
C VAL A 100 -9.72 1.72 17.21
N ASN A 101 -11.02 1.45 17.48
CA ASN A 101 -11.59 0.10 17.44
C ASN A 101 -11.80 -0.42 16.01
N ASN A 102 -11.77 0.45 15.03
CA ASN A 102 -11.91 0.12 13.60
C ASN A 102 -10.57 -0.05 12.89
N PHE A 103 -9.46 0.04 13.63
CA PHE A 103 -8.14 -0.32 13.14
C PHE A 103 -8.06 -1.84 12.96
N ILE A 104 -7.69 -2.29 11.76
CA ILE A 104 -7.61 -3.71 11.42
C ILE A 104 -6.16 -4.17 11.50
N ASN A 105 -5.29 -3.61 10.65
CA ASN A 105 -3.88 -3.97 10.58
C ASN A 105 -2.99 -2.77 10.21
N GLU A 106 -1.74 -2.83 10.62
CA GLU A 106 -0.62 -2.15 9.97
C GLU A 106 0.12 -3.20 9.14
N ILE A 107 -0.01 -3.12 7.82
CA ILE A 107 0.62 -4.05 6.89
C ILE A 107 1.99 -3.50 6.52
N ILE A 108 3.03 -4.32 6.62
CA ILE A 108 4.39 -4.02 6.23
C ILE A 108 4.62 -4.56 4.81
N TRP A 109 4.65 -3.68 3.81
CA TRP A 109 5.05 -4.08 2.49
C TRP A 109 6.58 -4.01 2.36
N HIS A 110 7.21 -5.18 2.42
CA HIS A 110 8.67 -5.31 2.31
C HIS A 110 9.09 -5.59 0.86
N TYR A 111 10.05 -4.82 0.37
CA TYR A 111 10.62 -4.91 -0.97
C TYR A 111 12.14 -4.80 -0.95
N ARG A 112 12.81 -5.44 -1.91
CA ARG A 112 14.29 -5.45 -2.00
C ARG A 112 14.78 -4.45 -3.04
N THR A 113 14.76 -3.17 -2.70
CA THR A 113 15.31 -2.10 -3.54
C THR A 113 16.28 -1.23 -2.75
N GLY A 114 17.04 -0.39 -3.45
CA GLY A 114 17.88 0.64 -2.85
C GLY A 114 19.36 0.28 -2.76
N ASN A 115 20.15 1.32 -2.55
CA ASN A 115 21.61 1.25 -2.45
C ASN A 115 22.04 0.77 -1.06
N LEU A 116 23.28 0.26 -0.98
CA LEU A 116 23.89 -0.11 0.30
C LEU A 116 24.01 1.10 1.23
N ALA A 117 23.53 0.96 2.46
CA ALA A 117 23.66 1.98 3.49
C ALA A 117 24.73 1.58 4.51
N ASN A 118 25.65 2.52 4.83
CA ASN A 118 26.78 2.24 5.69
C ASN A 118 26.60 2.72 7.14
N LYS A 119 25.57 3.55 7.41
CA LYS A 119 25.37 4.19 8.72
C LYS A 119 24.02 3.90 9.35
N ILE A 120 23.09 3.28 8.60
CA ILE A 120 21.74 2.96 9.05
C ILE A 120 21.33 1.59 8.50
N TYR A 121 20.33 0.97 9.10
CA TYR A 121 19.65 -0.16 8.46
C TYR A 121 18.95 0.31 7.18
N GLN A 122 19.02 -0.50 6.11
CA GLN A 122 18.38 -0.16 4.85
C GLN A 122 16.85 -0.13 5.02
N ARG A 123 16.24 0.96 4.56
CA ARG A 123 14.79 1.11 4.54
C ARG A 123 14.25 0.41 3.30
N ARG A 124 13.57 -0.69 3.51
CA ARG A 124 13.08 -1.58 2.44
C ARG A 124 11.64 -1.98 2.67
N HIS A 125 10.88 -1.11 3.31
CA HIS A 125 9.46 -1.33 3.50
C HIS A 125 8.72 0.00 3.55
N ASP A 126 7.47 -0.07 3.18
CA ASP A 126 6.45 0.94 3.44
C ASP A 126 5.35 0.31 4.30
N ASN A 127 4.49 1.15 4.85
CA ASN A 127 3.40 0.75 5.70
C ASN A 127 2.07 0.99 5.00
N ILE A 128 1.08 0.10 5.21
CA ILE A 128 -0.29 0.29 4.76
C ILE A 128 -1.20 0.19 5.97
N LEU A 129 -1.81 1.31 6.34
CA LEU A 129 -2.74 1.38 7.45
C LEU A 129 -4.13 0.95 6.99
N TYR A 130 -4.68 -0.10 7.58
CA TYR A 130 -5.95 -0.70 7.22
C TYR A 130 -7.02 -0.41 8.27
N TYR A 131 -8.09 0.28 7.87
CA TYR A 131 -9.24 0.63 8.71
C TYR A 131 -10.54 0.23 8.05
N SER A 132 -11.50 -0.22 8.86
CA SER A 132 -12.90 -0.38 8.45
C SER A 132 -13.73 0.83 8.85
N LYS A 133 -14.89 1.01 8.21
CA LYS A 133 -15.86 2.04 8.63
C LYS A 133 -16.70 1.61 9.84
N SER A 134 -16.83 0.31 10.07
CA SER A 134 -17.53 -0.27 11.21
C SER A 134 -16.96 -1.64 11.57
N GLU A 135 -17.48 -2.27 12.63
CA GLU A 135 -17.10 -3.63 13.03
C GLU A 135 -17.37 -4.69 11.94
N LYS A 136 -18.30 -4.43 11.05
CA LYS A 136 -18.61 -5.33 9.92
C LYS A 136 -17.93 -4.79 8.66
N TYR A 137 -17.02 -5.57 8.11
CA TYR A 137 -16.34 -5.24 6.87
C TYR A 137 -16.08 -6.50 6.04
N THR A 138 -15.83 -6.32 4.74
CA THR A 138 -15.48 -7.41 3.84
C THR A 138 -14.02 -7.78 4.06
N PHE A 139 -13.78 -9.05 4.39
CA PHE A 139 -12.43 -9.61 4.45
C PHE A 139 -12.43 -11.06 3.99
N THR A 140 -11.66 -11.34 2.96
CA THR A 140 -11.45 -12.70 2.43
C THR A 140 -10.02 -13.14 2.73
N PRO A 141 -9.82 -14.10 3.67
CA PRO A 141 -8.51 -14.63 3.97
C PRO A 141 -7.87 -15.23 2.73
N GLN A 142 -6.62 -14.87 2.47
CA GLN A 142 -5.84 -15.42 1.37
C GLN A 142 -4.87 -16.47 1.88
N GLU A 143 -4.70 -17.55 1.12
CA GLU A 143 -3.77 -18.61 1.44
C GLU A 143 -2.46 -18.46 0.64
N VAL A 144 -1.35 -18.84 1.27
CA VAL A 144 -0.01 -18.84 0.67
C VAL A 144 0.73 -20.14 1.00
N LYS A 145 1.57 -20.60 0.06
CA LYS A 145 2.51 -21.67 0.31
C LYS A 145 3.71 -21.15 1.09
N GLU A 146 3.95 -21.70 2.27
CA GLU A 146 5.17 -21.46 3.04
C GLU A 146 6.06 -22.69 3.01
N TYR A 147 7.21 -22.57 2.38
CA TYR A 147 8.18 -23.66 2.32
C TYR A 147 8.94 -23.81 3.63
N TYR A 148 8.99 -25.02 4.15
CA TYR A 148 9.68 -25.31 5.43
C TYR A 148 11.15 -24.93 5.40
N PHE A 149 11.79 -25.10 4.27
CA PHE A 149 13.17 -24.65 4.06
C PHE A 149 13.36 -23.16 4.36
N CYS A 150 12.43 -22.30 3.92
CA CYS A 150 12.49 -20.86 4.17
C CYS A 150 12.22 -20.49 5.63
N LEU A 151 11.36 -21.27 6.31
CA LEU A 151 10.95 -20.97 7.68
C LEU A 151 11.98 -21.50 8.73
N TYR A 152 12.52 -22.67 8.51
CA TYR A 152 13.28 -23.41 9.54
C TYR A 152 14.66 -23.88 9.06
N GLY A 153 15.04 -23.59 7.81
CA GLY A 153 16.29 -24.02 7.22
C GLY A 153 16.27 -25.42 6.59
N PRO A 154 17.38 -25.81 5.97
CA PRO A 154 17.48 -27.09 5.28
C PRO A 154 17.37 -28.29 6.24
N GLY A 155 16.64 -29.33 5.80
CA GLY A 155 16.49 -30.59 6.54
C GLY A 155 15.43 -30.59 7.63
N PHE A 156 14.70 -29.50 7.85
CA PHE A 156 13.58 -29.48 8.77
C PHE A 156 12.45 -30.40 8.26
N LYS A 157 12.03 -31.34 9.12
CA LYS A 157 10.88 -32.21 8.87
C LYS A 157 9.73 -31.78 9.78
N SER A 158 8.61 -31.40 9.18
CA SER A 158 7.41 -31.02 9.92
C SER A 158 6.71 -32.22 10.50
N SER A 159 6.31 -32.14 11.77
CA SER A 159 5.40 -33.08 12.44
C SER A 159 4.05 -32.44 12.81
N PHE A 160 3.68 -31.31 12.17
CA PHE A 160 2.44 -30.61 12.49
C PHE A 160 1.23 -31.36 11.91
N GLU A 161 0.54 -32.14 12.73
CA GLU A 161 -0.75 -32.72 12.39
C GLU A 161 -1.81 -31.64 12.22
N GLY A 162 -2.72 -31.83 11.23
CA GLY A 162 -3.92 -30.99 11.05
C GLY A 162 -3.79 -29.78 10.13
N ARG A 163 -2.62 -29.47 9.56
CA ARG A 163 -2.46 -28.41 8.55
C ARG A 163 -2.40 -28.99 7.14
N LYS A 164 -2.97 -28.27 6.17
CA LYS A 164 -2.80 -28.61 4.75
C LYS A 164 -1.30 -28.52 4.41
N GLN A 165 -0.71 -29.63 4.01
CA GLN A 165 0.70 -29.75 3.66
C GLN A 165 0.83 -30.37 2.28
N GLY A 166 1.96 -30.14 1.63
CA GLY A 166 2.27 -30.71 0.35
C GLY A 166 3.75 -30.67 0.04
N LYS A 167 4.08 -31.21 -1.12
CA LYS A 167 5.42 -31.17 -1.70
C LYS A 167 5.31 -30.88 -3.17
N ASP A 168 6.15 -29.97 -3.66
CA ASP A 168 6.31 -29.69 -5.08
C ASP A 168 7.81 -29.63 -5.47
N GLU A 169 8.13 -29.13 -6.65
CA GLU A 169 9.50 -29.01 -7.16
C GLU A 169 10.41 -28.10 -6.32
N HIS A 170 9.80 -27.18 -5.51
CA HIS A 170 10.53 -26.27 -4.61
C HIS A 170 10.69 -26.83 -3.19
N GLY A 171 10.08 -27.99 -2.89
CA GLY A 171 10.21 -28.68 -1.60
C GLY A 171 8.91 -28.89 -0.86
N ASP A 172 9.06 -29.26 0.43
CA ASP A 172 7.93 -29.45 1.32
C ASP A 172 7.39 -28.10 1.79
N PHE A 173 6.06 -27.93 1.72
CA PHE A 173 5.38 -26.68 2.09
C PHE A 173 4.14 -26.95 2.96
N ARG A 174 3.71 -25.91 3.66
CA ARG A 174 2.37 -25.81 4.27
C ARG A 174 1.55 -24.73 3.60
N ILE A 175 0.23 -24.85 3.67
CA ILE A 175 -0.68 -23.76 3.35
C ILE A 175 -0.92 -22.96 4.62
N SER A 176 -0.64 -21.68 4.59
CA SER A 176 -0.84 -20.73 5.67
C SER A 176 -1.70 -19.57 5.18
N GLN A 177 -2.33 -18.84 6.10
CA GLN A 177 -2.93 -17.55 5.75
C GLN A 177 -1.81 -16.52 5.55
N VAL A 178 -2.05 -15.57 4.65
CA VAL A 178 -1.16 -14.42 4.46
C VAL A 178 -1.16 -13.60 5.74
N ASP A 179 0.02 -13.31 6.27
CA ASP A 179 0.24 -12.43 7.42
C ASP A 179 0.26 -10.95 7.01
N ASP A 180 0.59 -10.06 7.93
CA ASP A 180 0.68 -8.62 7.71
C ASP A 180 2.07 -8.14 7.26
N VAL A 181 3.01 -9.05 6.99
CA VAL A 181 4.32 -8.74 6.40
C VAL A 181 4.39 -9.29 4.98
N TRP A 182 4.23 -8.41 4.01
CA TRP A 182 4.12 -8.80 2.60
C TRP A 182 5.44 -8.65 1.87
N ASN A 183 6.02 -9.77 1.46
CA ASN A 183 7.21 -9.79 0.60
C ASN A 183 6.78 -9.76 -0.87
N ILE A 184 6.53 -8.57 -1.40
CA ILE A 184 6.16 -8.34 -2.80
C ILE A 184 7.22 -7.42 -3.42
N SER A 185 7.82 -7.84 -4.54
CA SER A 185 8.83 -7.02 -5.23
C SER A 185 8.22 -5.71 -5.71
N ALA A 186 8.99 -4.61 -5.58
CA ALA A 186 8.65 -3.37 -6.26
C ALA A 186 8.78 -3.55 -7.78
N VAL A 187 8.13 -2.67 -8.54
CA VAL A 187 8.26 -2.66 -10.00
C VAL A 187 9.67 -2.22 -10.40
N PHE A 188 10.35 -3.06 -11.18
CA PHE A 188 11.67 -2.76 -11.71
C PHE A 188 11.57 -2.34 -13.18
N THR A 189 12.52 -1.54 -13.66
CA THR A 189 12.58 -1.04 -15.04
C THR A 189 12.48 -2.13 -16.12
N LEU A 190 12.89 -3.36 -15.79
CA LEU A 190 12.82 -4.51 -16.69
C LEU A 190 11.58 -5.39 -16.47
N SER A 191 10.66 -5.00 -15.59
CA SER A 191 9.40 -5.70 -15.37
C SER A 191 8.45 -5.47 -16.55
N ASN A 192 7.66 -6.49 -16.92
CA ASN A 192 6.66 -6.39 -17.97
C ASN A 192 5.51 -5.43 -17.64
N GLU A 193 5.27 -5.18 -16.35
CA GLU A 193 4.26 -4.23 -15.85
C GLU A 193 4.78 -2.79 -15.73
N HIS A 194 6.09 -2.56 -16.02
CA HIS A 194 6.70 -1.26 -15.84
C HIS A 194 6.12 -0.21 -16.81
N LEU A 195 5.57 0.84 -16.24
CA LEU A 195 5.19 2.07 -16.92
C LEU A 195 6.25 3.14 -16.61
N PRO A 196 6.45 4.15 -17.48
CA PRO A 196 7.38 5.25 -17.20
C PRO A 196 6.82 6.22 -16.14
N TYR A 197 6.39 5.66 -14.99
CA TYR A 197 5.86 6.38 -13.85
C TYR A 197 6.65 5.99 -12.58
N PRO A 198 7.35 6.93 -11.94
CA PRO A 198 8.37 6.62 -10.93
C PRO A 198 7.87 5.97 -9.64
N THR A 199 6.61 6.19 -9.29
CA THR A 199 6.01 5.70 -8.03
C THR A 199 4.99 4.59 -8.25
N GLN A 200 5.03 3.93 -9.42
CA GLN A 200 4.13 2.84 -9.76
C GLN A 200 4.18 1.74 -8.69
N LYS A 201 3.01 1.30 -8.24
CA LYS A 201 2.86 0.15 -7.34
C LYS A 201 2.73 -1.13 -8.15
N PRO A 202 3.27 -2.28 -7.66
CA PRO A 202 3.15 -3.55 -8.38
C PRO A 202 1.70 -4.04 -8.38
N GLU A 203 1.28 -4.62 -9.50
CA GLU A 203 -0.07 -5.21 -9.65
C GLU A 203 -0.36 -6.25 -8.56
N ALA A 204 0.63 -7.06 -8.19
CA ALA A 204 0.49 -8.07 -7.13
C ALA A 204 0.12 -7.49 -5.75
N LEU A 205 0.54 -6.24 -5.47
CA LEU A 205 0.16 -5.54 -4.24
C LEU A 205 -1.32 -5.15 -4.27
N LEU A 206 -1.75 -4.53 -5.37
CA LEU A 206 -3.13 -4.08 -5.56
C LEU A 206 -4.09 -5.27 -5.65
N GLU A 207 -3.70 -6.32 -6.37
CA GLU A 207 -4.47 -7.57 -6.47
C GLU A 207 -4.74 -8.16 -5.07
N ARG A 208 -3.71 -8.22 -4.21
CA ARG A 208 -3.84 -8.72 -2.84
C ARG A 208 -4.82 -7.89 -2.02
N ILE A 209 -4.72 -6.57 -2.09
CA ILE A 209 -5.61 -5.64 -1.40
C ILE A 209 -7.05 -5.82 -1.87
N ILE A 210 -7.29 -5.82 -3.18
CA ILE A 210 -8.62 -5.92 -3.78
C ILE A 210 -9.27 -7.26 -3.41
N LYS A 211 -8.55 -8.38 -3.58
CA LYS A 211 -9.06 -9.72 -3.26
C LYS A 211 -9.37 -9.93 -1.78
N ALA A 212 -8.64 -9.25 -0.88
CA ALA A 212 -8.90 -9.35 0.54
C ALA A 212 -10.08 -8.49 0.99
N SER A 213 -10.31 -7.33 0.38
CA SER A 213 -11.14 -6.26 0.95
C SER A 213 -12.36 -5.91 0.10
N SER A 214 -12.64 -6.67 -0.96
CA SER A 214 -13.82 -6.47 -1.83
C SER A 214 -14.26 -7.78 -2.48
N ASN A 215 -15.47 -7.76 -3.05
CA ASN A 215 -16.02 -8.85 -3.85
C ASN A 215 -16.18 -8.40 -5.31
N GLU A 216 -16.39 -9.36 -6.21
CA GLU A 216 -16.70 -9.05 -7.60
C GLU A 216 -17.99 -8.22 -7.71
N GLY A 217 -17.91 -7.11 -8.46
CA GLY A 217 -18.99 -6.15 -8.62
C GLY A 217 -19.03 -5.04 -7.58
N ASP A 218 -18.20 -5.08 -6.55
CA ASP A 218 -18.09 -4.00 -5.57
C ASP A 218 -17.45 -2.75 -6.20
N LEU A 219 -17.94 -1.57 -5.79
CA LEU A 219 -17.38 -0.30 -6.20
C LEU A 219 -16.16 0.04 -5.34
N ILE A 220 -15.01 0.19 -5.99
CA ILE A 220 -13.73 0.53 -5.36
C ILE A 220 -13.17 1.83 -5.94
N ALA A 221 -12.33 2.55 -5.19
CA ALA A 221 -11.73 3.80 -5.64
C ALA A 221 -10.28 3.98 -5.15
N ASP A 222 -9.50 4.61 -6.03
CA ASP A 222 -8.21 5.22 -5.68
C ASP A 222 -8.24 6.70 -6.09
N PHE A 223 -8.17 7.59 -5.09
CA PHE A 223 -8.20 9.05 -5.30
C PHE A 223 -6.80 9.65 -5.49
N PHE A 224 -5.76 8.83 -5.46
CA PHE A 224 -4.35 9.19 -5.65
C PHE A 224 -3.66 8.27 -6.65
N CYS A 225 -4.38 7.69 -7.60
CA CYS A 225 -3.92 6.62 -8.48
C CYS A 225 -2.63 6.92 -9.26
N GLY A 226 -2.39 8.18 -9.62
CA GLY A 226 -1.15 8.61 -10.28
C GLY A 226 -1.05 8.19 -11.75
N SER A 227 -0.80 6.92 -12.03
CA SER A 227 -0.64 6.34 -13.37
C SER A 227 -1.76 5.38 -13.74
#